data_7c205d3df53ea81f1dc3942dcd18e937
#
_entry.id   7c205d3df53ea81f1dc3942dcd18e937
#
_cell.length_a   1.000
_cell.length_b   1.000
_cell.length_c   1.000
_cell.angle_alpha   90.00
_cell.angle_beta   90.00
_cell.angle_gamma   90.00
#
_symmetry.space_group_name_H-M   'P 1'
#
loop_
_entity.id
_entity.type
_entity.pdbx_description
1 polymer ?
#
loop_
_entity_poly.entity_id
_entity_poly.type
_entity_poly.pdbx_seq_one_letter_code
_entity_poly.pdbx_strand_id
1 'polypeptide(L)'
;MSYKILITGAGGYIGSVATYLFLQKGYEVVGVDHFLTGYRDVLTFLQEKFPRTFRFYEMDLKQDVSPLFEQEKNIKAVVHYAAHCLVDESMRDPGKYFRNNVLGTVQLLDAMVKYGVGALVFSSTCAVYGDAAYVPLDEQHPTFPSNPYGESKKIAERIIAWYAQLQGIRFVIFRYFNVCGASDDGLVGDSKKPSVLLVQNAVRGALGIEPFSLTCAQVDTPDKTPIRDYINVVDLNEAHLKAVEYLLAGGKSEIMNLGTGTGNSVLEIVHKVQEITGAHFEVKTSSPRAGEYAVAIASIEKAQRVLGWKPTRSIEDSVKSLVKWYQQRPRGWER
;
A
#
# COMPACT_ATOMS: atom_id res chain seq x y z
N MET A 1 -6.01 18.32 19.83
CA MET A 1 -7.25 17.52 19.75
C MET A 1 -6.90 16.22 19.05
N SER A 2 -7.21 15.09 19.65
CA SER A 2 -7.06 13.79 19.00
C SER A 2 -8.14 13.66 17.92
N TYR A 3 -7.74 13.49 16.65
CA TYR A 3 -8.67 13.23 15.55
C TYR A 3 -8.86 11.72 15.43
N LYS A 4 -10.11 11.31 15.17
CA LYS A 4 -10.44 9.92 14.86
C LYS A 4 -10.31 9.69 13.36
N ILE A 5 -9.49 8.71 12.97
CA ILE A 5 -9.18 8.37 11.59
C ILE A 5 -9.73 6.97 11.29
N LEU A 6 -10.50 6.85 10.21
CA LEU A 6 -10.92 5.55 9.70
C LEU A 6 -9.88 5.00 8.73
N ILE A 7 -9.38 3.80 8.99
CA ILE A 7 -8.45 3.07 8.11
C ILE A 7 -9.16 1.81 7.59
N THR A 8 -9.39 1.74 6.29
CA THR A 8 -9.95 0.55 5.65
C THR A 8 -8.84 -0.34 5.10
N GLY A 9 -9.06 -1.66 5.07
CA GLY A 9 -8.00 -2.62 4.76
C GLY A 9 -6.96 -2.72 5.88
N ALA A 10 -7.39 -2.42 7.12
CA ALA A 10 -6.53 -2.33 8.29
C ALA A 10 -5.83 -3.64 8.67
N GLY A 11 -6.39 -4.80 8.31
CA GLY A 11 -5.80 -6.12 8.53
C GLY A 11 -4.79 -6.54 7.45
N GLY A 12 -4.68 -5.77 6.35
CA GLY A 12 -3.71 -6.00 5.28
C GLY A 12 -2.30 -5.51 5.65
N TYR A 13 -1.29 -5.84 4.82
CA TYR A 13 0.09 -5.46 5.05
C TYR A 13 0.28 -3.95 5.27
N ILE A 14 -0.05 -3.14 4.26
CA ILE A 14 0.16 -1.68 4.33
C ILE A 14 -0.77 -1.05 5.38
N GLY A 15 -2.04 -1.47 5.42
CA GLY A 15 -3.03 -0.92 6.35
C GLY A 15 -2.72 -1.21 7.82
N SER A 16 -2.16 -2.37 8.15
CA SER A 16 -1.77 -2.69 9.53
C SER A 16 -0.55 -1.87 10.00
N VAL A 17 0.45 -1.67 9.14
CA VAL A 17 1.58 -0.79 9.43
C VAL A 17 1.12 0.67 9.55
N ALA A 18 0.19 1.11 8.70
CA ALA A 18 -0.43 2.43 8.81
C ALA A 18 -1.16 2.60 10.15
N THR A 19 -2.03 1.64 10.49
CA THR A 19 -2.76 1.63 11.77
C THR A 19 -1.81 1.76 12.95
N TYR A 20 -0.73 0.96 12.95
CA TYR A 20 0.29 1.01 13.99
C TYR A 20 0.97 2.38 14.08
N LEU A 21 1.39 2.95 12.95
CA LEU A 21 2.04 4.27 12.88
C LEU A 21 1.11 5.38 13.39
N PHE A 22 -0.15 5.42 12.95
CA PHE A 22 -1.12 6.44 13.39
C PHE A 22 -1.36 6.36 14.91
N LEU A 23 -1.48 5.13 15.46
CA LEU A 23 -1.61 4.91 16.91
C LEU A 23 -0.37 5.37 17.68
N GLN A 24 0.84 5.08 17.20
CA GLN A 24 2.09 5.57 17.79
C GLN A 24 2.19 7.11 17.78
N LYS A 25 1.59 7.76 16.80
CA LYS A 25 1.52 9.23 16.70
C LYS A 25 0.39 9.85 17.54
N GLY A 26 -0.37 9.03 18.28
CA GLY A 26 -1.41 9.48 19.22
C GLY A 26 -2.76 9.76 18.60
N TYR A 27 -3.02 9.30 17.37
CA TYR A 27 -4.36 9.37 16.78
C TYR A 27 -5.29 8.30 17.38
N GLU A 28 -6.58 8.60 17.41
CA GLU A 28 -7.60 7.58 17.57
C GLU A 28 -7.88 6.94 16.20
N VAL A 29 -7.83 5.62 16.12
CA VAL A 29 -8.00 4.89 14.85
C VAL A 29 -9.17 3.92 14.95
N VAL A 30 -9.98 3.92 13.90
CA VAL A 30 -11.00 2.90 13.63
C VAL A 30 -10.53 2.08 12.44
N GLY A 31 -10.27 0.79 12.66
CA GLY A 31 -9.87 -0.14 11.61
C GLY A 31 -11.08 -0.86 11.01
N VAL A 32 -11.10 -1.05 9.69
CA VAL A 32 -12.09 -1.89 9.01
C VAL A 32 -11.40 -2.86 8.07
N ASP A 33 -11.78 -4.12 8.15
CA ASP A 33 -11.35 -5.16 7.22
C ASP A 33 -12.41 -6.28 7.17
N HIS A 34 -12.54 -6.98 6.07
CA HIS A 34 -13.42 -8.16 5.95
C HIS A 34 -12.63 -9.48 6.05
N PHE A 35 -11.33 -9.38 6.28
CA PHE A 35 -10.38 -10.48 6.49
C PHE A 35 -10.32 -11.53 5.37
N LEU A 36 -10.71 -11.20 4.13
CA LEU A 36 -10.53 -12.11 3.01
C LEU A 36 -9.04 -12.34 2.68
N THR A 37 -8.23 -11.28 2.74
CA THR A 37 -6.78 -11.31 2.55
C THR A 37 -6.01 -10.70 3.71
N GLY A 38 -6.65 -9.89 4.53
CA GLY A 38 -6.13 -9.34 5.77
C GLY A 38 -6.16 -10.36 6.92
N TYR A 39 -5.53 -10.05 8.03
CA TYR A 39 -5.42 -10.88 9.21
C TYR A 39 -6.08 -10.20 10.42
N ARG A 40 -6.96 -10.93 11.10
CA ARG A 40 -7.60 -10.45 12.32
C ARG A 40 -6.59 -10.29 13.46
N ASP A 41 -5.62 -11.18 13.54
CA ASP A 41 -4.65 -11.25 14.63
C ASP A 41 -3.82 -9.99 14.77
N VAL A 42 -3.44 -9.33 13.67
CA VAL A 42 -2.74 -8.05 13.76
C VAL A 42 -3.61 -6.96 14.38
N LEU A 43 -4.92 -6.93 14.08
CA LEU A 43 -5.82 -5.93 14.67
C LEU A 43 -6.11 -6.23 16.15
N THR A 44 -6.22 -7.50 16.52
CA THR A 44 -6.32 -7.93 17.92
C THR A 44 -5.08 -7.51 18.70
N PHE A 45 -3.88 -7.80 18.19
CA PHE A 45 -2.61 -7.35 18.77
C PHE A 45 -2.55 -5.82 18.94
N LEU A 46 -2.96 -5.06 17.93
CA LEU A 46 -2.99 -3.60 18.01
C LEU A 46 -4.03 -3.11 19.02
N GLN A 47 -5.17 -3.75 19.13
CA GLN A 47 -6.21 -3.39 20.11
C GLN A 47 -5.75 -3.65 21.55
N GLU A 48 -5.06 -4.76 21.79
CA GLU A 48 -4.44 -5.04 23.09
C GLU A 48 -3.36 -4.02 23.45
N LYS A 49 -2.54 -3.61 22.48
CA LYS A 49 -1.47 -2.62 22.66
C LYS A 49 -2.00 -1.20 22.85
N PHE A 50 -3.12 -0.84 22.21
CA PHE A 50 -3.74 0.48 22.21
C PHE A 50 -5.23 0.46 22.58
N PRO A 51 -5.62 -0.08 23.74
CA PRO A 51 -7.02 -0.40 24.07
C PRO A 51 -7.95 0.83 24.16
N ARG A 52 -7.41 2.03 24.34
CA ARG A 52 -8.18 3.27 24.46
C ARG A 52 -8.32 4.04 23.14
N THR A 53 -7.40 3.84 22.20
CA THR A 53 -7.29 4.65 20.98
C THR A 53 -7.53 3.84 19.71
N PHE A 54 -7.69 2.52 19.81
CA PHE A 54 -7.96 1.65 18.68
C PHE A 54 -9.19 0.77 18.88
N ARG A 55 -10.02 0.71 17.86
CA ARG A 55 -11.11 -0.25 17.66
C ARG A 55 -11.11 -0.73 16.23
N PHE A 56 -11.59 -1.95 15.99
CA PHE A 56 -11.75 -2.45 14.63
C PHE A 56 -13.07 -3.20 14.45
N TYR A 57 -13.52 -3.23 13.21
CA TYR A 57 -14.77 -3.84 12.79
C TYR A 57 -14.52 -4.77 11.60
N GLU A 58 -15.14 -5.94 11.64
CA GLU A 58 -15.23 -6.81 10.48
C GLU A 58 -16.38 -6.33 9.59
N MET A 59 -16.04 -5.84 8.39
CA MET A 59 -17.03 -5.29 7.49
C MET A 59 -16.55 -5.36 6.04
N ASP A 60 -17.45 -5.76 5.13
CA ASP A 60 -17.22 -5.73 3.70
C ASP A 60 -17.72 -4.38 3.13
N LEU A 61 -16.80 -3.60 2.58
CA LEU A 61 -17.12 -2.29 2.01
C LEU A 61 -18.08 -2.35 0.81
N LYS A 62 -18.36 -3.50 0.25
CA LYS A 62 -19.41 -3.67 -0.78
C LYS A 62 -20.82 -3.59 -0.19
N GLN A 63 -20.96 -3.68 1.10
CA GLN A 63 -22.20 -3.52 1.84
C GLN A 63 -22.40 -2.08 2.31
N ASP A 64 -23.56 -1.79 2.90
CA ASP A 64 -23.82 -0.49 3.55
C ASP A 64 -22.89 -0.33 4.76
N VAL A 65 -22.02 0.66 4.71
CA VAL A 65 -21.07 1.00 5.79
C VAL A 65 -21.60 2.10 6.73
N SER A 66 -22.82 2.58 6.53
CA SER A 66 -23.46 3.59 7.39
C SER A 66 -23.44 3.24 8.88
N PRO A 67 -23.71 1.97 9.30
CA PRO A 67 -23.69 1.59 10.71
C PRO A 67 -22.37 1.89 11.43
N LEU A 68 -21.23 1.81 10.69
CA LEU A 68 -19.93 2.16 11.24
C LEU A 68 -19.85 3.64 11.64
N PHE A 69 -20.29 4.54 10.76
CA PHE A 69 -20.26 5.97 10.99
C PHE A 69 -21.30 6.41 12.05
N GLU A 70 -22.38 5.66 12.21
CA GLU A 70 -23.36 5.88 13.28
C GLU A 70 -22.78 5.52 14.65
N GLN A 71 -22.04 4.43 14.74
CA GLN A 71 -21.39 3.97 15.97
C GLN A 71 -20.14 4.79 16.29
N GLU A 72 -19.29 5.01 15.29
CA GLU A 72 -18.00 5.72 15.42
C GLU A 72 -18.13 7.19 15.02
N LYS A 73 -18.77 7.97 15.87
CA LYS A 73 -18.93 9.42 15.65
C LYS A 73 -17.57 10.13 15.64
N ASN A 74 -17.53 11.29 14.98
CA ASN A 74 -16.36 12.19 14.92
C ASN A 74 -15.16 11.67 14.10
N ILE A 75 -15.37 10.75 13.16
CA ILE A 75 -14.38 10.44 12.14
C ILE A 75 -14.11 11.74 11.35
N LYS A 76 -12.84 12.14 11.22
CA LYS A 76 -12.43 13.38 10.52
C LYS A 76 -11.80 13.12 9.15
N ALA A 77 -11.19 11.98 8.99
CA ALA A 77 -10.62 11.57 7.71
C ALA A 77 -10.68 10.04 7.53
N VAL A 78 -10.64 9.63 6.28
CA VAL A 78 -10.56 8.22 5.88
C VAL A 78 -9.25 7.99 5.14
N VAL A 79 -8.54 6.91 5.49
CA VAL A 79 -7.41 6.38 4.72
C VAL A 79 -7.84 5.04 4.12
N HIS A 80 -7.97 4.99 2.81
CA HIS A 80 -8.59 3.88 2.11
C HIS A 80 -7.56 2.97 1.43
N TYR A 81 -7.15 1.88 2.13
CA TYR A 81 -6.26 0.85 1.60
C TYR A 81 -7.01 -0.39 1.08
N ALA A 82 -8.25 -0.62 1.51
CA ALA A 82 -9.00 -1.82 1.18
C ALA A 82 -9.14 -2.01 -0.34
N ALA A 83 -8.51 -3.05 -0.87
CA ALA A 83 -8.57 -3.40 -2.28
C ALA A 83 -8.02 -4.82 -2.53
N HIS A 84 -8.48 -5.48 -3.59
CA HIS A 84 -7.71 -6.55 -4.22
C HIS A 84 -6.57 -5.93 -5.03
N CYS A 85 -5.36 -6.49 -4.95
CA CYS A 85 -4.14 -5.86 -5.46
C CYS A 85 -3.19 -6.82 -6.23
N LEU A 86 -3.64 -8.02 -6.59
CA LEU A 86 -2.84 -9.00 -7.32
C LEU A 86 -3.09 -8.86 -8.83
N VAL A 87 -2.08 -8.38 -9.57
CA VAL A 87 -2.19 -8.18 -11.03
C VAL A 87 -2.56 -9.47 -11.75
N ASP A 88 -1.84 -10.57 -11.47
CA ASP A 88 -2.08 -11.86 -12.13
C ASP A 88 -3.47 -12.44 -11.85
N GLU A 89 -4.00 -12.22 -10.64
CA GLU A 89 -5.38 -12.60 -10.31
C GLU A 89 -6.38 -11.73 -11.06
N SER A 90 -6.10 -10.43 -11.20
CA SER A 90 -6.99 -9.51 -11.91
C SER A 90 -7.16 -9.88 -13.39
N MET A 91 -6.11 -10.44 -14.01
CA MET A 91 -6.16 -10.92 -15.40
C MET A 91 -7.05 -12.18 -15.56
N ARG A 92 -7.20 -12.96 -14.50
CA ARG A 92 -8.04 -14.18 -14.50
C ARG A 92 -9.48 -13.92 -14.07
N ASP A 93 -9.68 -13.01 -13.11
CA ASP A 93 -11.00 -12.65 -12.60
C ASP A 93 -11.15 -11.12 -12.48
N PRO A 94 -11.33 -10.42 -13.62
CA PRO A 94 -11.48 -8.97 -13.62
C PRO A 94 -12.72 -8.50 -12.88
N GLY A 95 -13.80 -9.26 -12.93
CA GLY A 95 -15.07 -8.92 -12.26
C GLY A 95 -14.94 -8.82 -10.74
N LYS A 96 -14.10 -9.63 -10.12
CA LYS A 96 -13.76 -9.56 -8.69
C LYS A 96 -13.16 -8.20 -8.34
N TYR A 97 -12.26 -7.69 -9.17
CA TYR A 97 -11.57 -6.42 -8.95
C TYR A 97 -12.49 -5.22 -9.10
N PHE A 98 -13.31 -5.17 -10.13
CA PHE A 98 -14.26 -4.08 -10.32
C PHE A 98 -15.33 -4.07 -9.23
N ARG A 99 -15.93 -5.21 -8.88
CA ARG A 99 -16.91 -5.29 -7.80
C ARG A 99 -16.33 -4.90 -6.44
N ASN A 100 -15.10 -5.29 -6.15
CA ASN A 100 -14.50 -4.97 -4.85
C ASN A 100 -13.96 -3.54 -4.80
N ASN A 101 -13.07 -3.19 -5.73
CA ASN A 101 -12.32 -1.95 -5.64
C ASN A 101 -13.15 -0.72 -6.03
N VAL A 102 -14.07 -0.86 -6.99
CA VAL A 102 -14.90 0.25 -7.46
C VAL A 102 -16.14 0.40 -6.57
N LEU A 103 -16.95 -0.67 -6.42
CA LEU A 103 -18.16 -0.59 -5.61
C LEU A 103 -17.86 -0.27 -4.14
N GLY A 104 -16.82 -0.89 -3.56
CA GLY A 104 -16.41 -0.61 -2.19
C GLY A 104 -16.01 0.86 -1.99
N THR A 105 -15.35 1.46 -2.99
CA THR A 105 -15.01 2.91 -2.95
C THR A 105 -16.28 3.77 -3.04
N VAL A 106 -17.25 3.43 -3.88
CA VAL A 106 -18.52 4.16 -4.00
C VAL A 106 -19.28 4.13 -2.67
N GLN A 107 -19.48 2.95 -2.09
CA GLN A 107 -20.20 2.80 -0.81
C GLN A 107 -19.53 3.60 0.32
N LEU A 108 -18.20 3.60 0.35
CA LEU A 108 -17.44 4.40 1.33
C LEU A 108 -17.66 5.90 1.12
N LEU A 109 -17.60 6.38 -0.12
CA LEU A 109 -17.82 7.78 -0.46
C LEU A 109 -19.24 8.25 -0.13
N ASP A 110 -20.26 7.43 -0.42
CA ASP A 110 -21.66 7.72 -0.06
C ASP A 110 -21.82 7.90 1.46
N ALA A 111 -21.23 7.00 2.24
CA ALA A 111 -21.23 7.12 3.69
C ALA A 111 -20.46 8.36 4.17
N MET A 112 -19.30 8.68 3.59
CA MET A 112 -18.54 9.89 3.91
C MET A 112 -19.38 11.15 3.69
N VAL A 113 -20.08 11.25 2.57
CA VAL A 113 -20.99 12.37 2.27
C VAL A 113 -22.12 12.44 3.30
N LYS A 114 -22.80 11.31 3.52
CA LYS A 114 -23.95 11.22 4.46
C LYS A 114 -23.58 11.66 5.89
N TYR A 115 -22.36 11.34 6.33
CA TYR A 115 -21.92 11.65 7.71
C TYR A 115 -20.95 12.84 7.80
N GLY A 116 -20.78 13.60 6.72
CA GLY A 116 -20.00 14.83 6.70
C GLY A 116 -18.48 14.64 6.88
N VAL A 117 -17.93 13.51 6.44
CA VAL A 117 -16.48 13.25 6.47
C VAL A 117 -15.86 13.73 5.17
N GLY A 118 -15.23 14.89 5.20
CA GLY A 118 -14.76 15.60 4.00
C GLY A 118 -13.30 15.37 3.59
N ALA A 119 -12.56 14.45 4.22
CA ALA A 119 -11.14 14.21 3.94
C ALA A 119 -10.87 12.73 3.62
N LEU A 120 -10.32 12.46 2.43
CA LEU A 120 -9.99 11.12 1.94
C LEU A 120 -8.53 11.03 1.50
N VAL A 121 -7.78 10.07 2.03
CA VAL A 121 -6.50 9.65 1.45
C VAL A 121 -6.70 8.29 0.79
N PHE A 122 -6.47 8.20 -0.50
CA PHE A 122 -6.73 7.01 -1.31
C PHE A 122 -5.46 6.35 -1.80
N SER A 123 -5.33 5.07 -1.54
CA SER A 123 -4.25 4.22 -2.03
C SER A 123 -4.49 3.79 -3.47
N SER A 124 -3.90 4.52 -4.43
CA SER A 124 -3.81 4.13 -5.83
C SER A 124 -2.50 3.38 -6.11
N THR A 125 -2.09 3.30 -7.34
CA THR A 125 -0.96 2.47 -7.79
C THR A 125 -0.30 3.06 -9.03
N CYS A 126 1.01 2.83 -9.23
CA CYS A 126 1.69 3.12 -10.47
C CYS A 126 1.14 2.30 -11.67
N ALA A 127 0.43 1.19 -11.42
CA ALA A 127 -0.20 0.39 -12.47
C ALA A 127 -1.26 1.16 -13.29
N VAL A 128 -1.73 2.33 -12.82
CA VAL A 128 -2.61 3.22 -13.58
C VAL A 128 -1.92 3.84 -14.80
N TYR A 129 -0.59 3.93 -14.79
CA TYR A 129 0.19 4.48 -15.90
C TYR A 129 0.28 3.50 -17.08
N GLY A 130 0.34 2.19 -16.81
CA GLY A 130 0.65 1.18 -17.82
C GLY A 130 2.12 1.26 -18.23
N ASP A 131 2.38 1.12 -19.55
CA ASP A 131 3.73 1.20 -20.10
C ASP A 131 4.31 2.62 -19.94
N ALA A 132 5.55 2.70 -19.45
CA ALA A 132 6.22 3.98 -19.26
C ALA A 132 6.59 4.62 -20.60
N ALA A 133 5.98 5.76 -20.92
CA ALA A 133 6.36 6.56 -22.08
C ALA A 133 7.66 7.33 -21.84
N TYR A 134 7.95 7.66 -20.59
CA TYR A 134 9.19 8.27 -20.11
C TYR A 134 9.43 7.95 -18.62
N VAL A 135 10.67 8.08 -18.17
CA VAL A 135 11.12 7.84 -16.80
C VAL A 135 12.00 9.02 -16.37
N PRO A 136 11.84 9.53 -15.11
CA PRO A 136 10.90 9.08 -14.08
C PRO A 136 9.45 9.41 -14.41
N LEU A 137 8.52 8.56 -13.93
CA LEU A 137 7.09 8.79 -14.10
C LEU A 137 6.63 9.89 -13.14
N ASP A 138 6.05 10.96 -13.68
CA ASP A 138 5.39 12.00 -12.89
C ASP A 138 3.85 11.91 -13.00
N GLU A 139 3.13 12.79 -12.34
CA GLU A 139 1.66 12.76 -12.30
C GLU A 139 1.00 13.25 -13.59
N GLN A 140 1.77 13.83 -14.53
CA GLN A 140 1.33 14.23 -15.87
C GLN A 140 1.48 13.11 -16.90
N HIS A 141 2.21 12.03 -16.53
CA HIS A 141 2.36 10.87 -17.39
C HIS A 141 0.99 10.32 -17.79
N PRO A 142 0.77 9.96 -19.05
CA PRO A 142 -0.47 9.33 -19.52
C PRO A 142 -0.84 8.11 -18.65
N THR A 143 -2.15 7.90 -18.46
CA THR A 143 -2.66 6.78 -17.68
C THR A 143 -3.42 5.81 -18.58
N PHE A 144 -2.76 4.71 -18.93
CA PHE A 144 -3.30 3.61 -19.75
C PHE A 144 -3.04 2.27 -19.09
N PRO A 145 -3.82 1.89 -18.05
CA PRO A 145 -3.64 0.64 -17.35
C PRO A 145 -3.65 -0.57 -18.30
N SER A 146 -2.71 -1.47 -18.14
CA SER A 146 -2.59 -2.70 -18.95
C SER A 146 -3.24 -3.92 -18.30
N ASN A 147 -3.86 -3.75 -17.11
CA ASN A 147 -4.49 -4.83 -16.36
C ASN A 147 -5.72 -4.34 -15.57
N PRO A 148 -6.68 -5.23 -15.25
CA PRO A 148 -7.91 -4.87 -14.53
C PRO A 148 -7.69 -4.30 -13.13
N TYR A 149 -6.62 -4.66 -12.44
CA TYR A 149 -6.26 -4.03 -11.16
C TYR A 149 -5.99 -2.54 -11.34
N GLY A 150 -5.05 -2.17 -12.22
CA GLY A 150 -4.74 -0.77 -12.54
C GLY A 150 -5.98 -0.02 -13.04
N GLU A 151 -6.78 -0.63 -13.92
CA GLU A 151 -8.02 -0.03 -14.41
C GLU A 151 -9.03 0.21 -13.29
N SER A 152 -9.23 -0.74 -12.37
CA SER A 152 -10.13 -0.57 -11.22
C SER A 152 -9.70 0.61 -10.32
N LYS A 153 -8.40 0.80 -10.13
CA LYS A 153 -7.87 1.95 -9.37
C LYS A 153 -8.07 3.27 -10.12
N LYS A 154 -7.81 3.30 -11.43
CA LYS A 154 -8.06 4.49 -12.27
C LYS A 154 -9.54 4.89 -12.28
N ILE A 155 -10.46 3.93 -12.37
CA ILE A 155 -11.90 4.18 -12.27
C ILE A 155 -12.23 4.78 -10.90
N ALA A 156 -11.69 4.23 -9.81
CA ALA A 156 -11.89 4.75 -8.47
C ALA A 156 -11.35 6.20 -8.32
N GLU A 157 -10.17 6.52 -8.87
CA GLU A 157 -9.64 7.90 -8.92
C GLU A 157 -10.63 8.87 -9.59
N ARG A 158 -11.22 8.47 -10.71
CA ARG A 158 -12.22 9.29 -11.43
C ARG A 158 -13.50 9.48 -10.63
N ILE A 159 -13.99 8.44 -9.96
CA ILE A 159 -15.16 8.51 -9.08
C ILE A 159 -14.89 9.46 -7.92
N ILE A 160 -13.74 9.34 -7.24
CA ILE A 160 -13.34 10.25 -6.17
C ILE A 160 -13.32 11.70 -6.64
N ALA A 161 -12.80 11.96 -7.85
CA ALA A 161 -12.79 13.31 -8.42
C ALA A 161 -14.21 13.88 -8.64
N TRP A 162 -15.19 13.05 -9.05
CA TRP A 162 -16.59 13.46 -9.16
C TRP A 162 -17.20 13.78 -7.79
N TYR A 163 -16.96 12.95 -6.76
CA TYR A 163 -17.43 13.25 -5.40
C TYR A 163 -16.78 14.52 -4.84
N ALA A 164 -15.51 14.77 -5.15
CA ALA A 164 -14.86 16.02 -4.77
C ALA A 164 -15.53 17.24 -5.40
N GLN A 165 -15.82 17.17 -6.69
CA GLN A 165 -16.44 18.26 -7.45
C GLN A 165 -17.90 18.55 -7.00
N LEU A 166 -18.69 17.50 -6.77
CA LEU A 166 -20.12 17.60 -6.55
C LEU A 166 -20.51 17.61 -5.07
N GLN A 167 -19.73 16.98 -4.21
CA GLN A 167 -20.05 16.77 -2.78
C GLN A 167 -19.03 17.41 -1.84
N GLY A 168 -18.00 18.09 -2.37
CA GLY A 168 -17.02 18.82 -1.57
C GLY A 168 -16.03 17.97 -0.78
N ILE A 169 -15.92 16.67 -1.04
CA ILE A 169 -14.86 15.83 -0.47
C ILE A 169 -13.51 16.32 -1.00
N ARG A 170 -12.55 16.52 -0.10
CA ARG A 170 -11.15 16.76 -0.47
C ARG A 170 -10.38 15.48 -0.38
N PHE A 171 -9.46 15.26 -1.30
CA PHE A 171 -8.70 14.02 -1.37
C PHE A 171 -7.20 14.23 -1.58
N VAL A 172 -6.41 13.26 -1.12
CA VAL A 172 -5.08 12.99 -1.63
C VAL A 172 -5.07 11.57 -2.18
N ILE A 173 -4.77 11.42 -3.46
CA ILE A 173 -4.59 10.13 -4.13
C ILE A 173 -3.10 9.88 -4.24
N PHE A 174 -2.63 8.74 -3.72
CA PHE A 174 -1.25 8.31 -3.88
C PHE A 174 -1.12 7.17 -4.88
N ARG A 175 -0.34 7.39 -5.95
CA ARG A 175 0.10 6.37 -6.89
C ARG A 175 1.48 5.90 -6.46
N TYR A 176 1.56 4.76 -5.76
CA TYR A 176 2.84 4.28 -5.26
C TYR A 176 3.35 3.04 -6.00
N PHE A 177 4.64 2.86 -5.87
CA PHE A 177 5.41 1.85 -6.57
C PHE A 177 5.56 0.59 -5.70
N ASN A 178 6.69 -0.10 -5.73
CA ASN A 178 6.84 -1.37 -5.04
C ASN A 178 7.08 -1.16 -3.54
N VAL A 179 6.15 -1.62 -2.71
CA VAL A 179 6.25 -1.47 -1.25
C VAL A 179 7.04 -2.62 -0.64
N CYS A 180 7.97 -2.30 0.26
CA CYS A 180 8.77 -3.27 0.98
C CYS A 180 9.00 -2.87 2.44
N GLY A 181 9.60 -3.74 3.25
CA GLY A 181 9.88 -3.48 4.66
C GLY A 181 8.77 -3.89 5.62
N ALA A 182 9.00 -3.62 6.89
CA ALA A 182 8.09 -3.80 8.02
C ALA A 182 8.18 -2.56 8.91
N SER A 183 7.41 -2.51 10.01
CA SER A 183 7.62 -1.49 11.04
C SER A 183 9.07 -1.50 11.54
N ASP A 184 9.64 -0.35 11.91
CA ASP A 184 11.07 -0.23 12.28
C ASP A 184 11.48 -1.15 13.44
N ASP A 185 10.55 -1.44 14.33
CA ASP A 185 10.71 -2.37 15.45
C ASP A 185 10.46 -3.84 15.08
N GLY A 186 9.98 -4.12 13.85
CA GLY A 186 9.66 -5.46 13.38
C GLY A 186 8.43 -6.08 14.01
N LEU A 187 7.52 -5.30 14.59
CA LEU A 187 6.30 -5.82 15.24
C LEU A 187 5.13 -6.04 14.28
N VAL A 188 5.09 -5.27 13.18
CA VAL A 188 4.03 -5.35 12.16
C VAL A 188 4.65 -5.38 10.78
N GLY A 189 4.27 -6.37 9.96
CA GLY A 189 4.82 -6.56 8.62
C GLY A 189 3.94 -7.42 7.73
N ASP A 190 4.46 -7.78 6.55
CA ASP A 190 3.74 -8.58 5.58
C ASP A 190 3.58 -10.04 6.01
N SER A 191 2.36 -10.54 5.90
CA SER A 191 1.99 -11.92 6.26
C SER A 191 1.37 -12.70 5.10
N LYS A 192 1.32 -12.11 3.90
CA LYS A 192 0.70 -12.75 2.72
C LYS A 192 1.33 -14.11 2.43
N LYS A 193 0.48 -15.10 2.16
CA LYS A 193 0.85 -16.46 1.76
C LYS A 193 0.05 -16.90 0.53
N PRO A 194 0.72 -17.23 -0.59
CA PRO A 194 2.14 -16.94 -0.85
C PRO A 194 2.40 -15.42 -0.92
N SER A 195 3.57 -14.97 -0.50
CA SER A 195 3.98 -13.59 -0.77
C SER A 195 4.30 -13.44 -2.27
N VAL A 196 3.95 -12.29 -2.82
CA VAL A 196 4.24 -11.93 -4.23
C VAL A 196 5.20 -10.75 -4.33
N LEU A 197 5.70 -10.27 -3.19
CA LEU A 197 6.58 -9.12 -3.09
C LEU A 197 8.04 -9.58 -3.07
N LEU A 198 8.84 -9.07 -4.01
CA LEU A 198 10.22 -9.54 -4.23
C LEU A 198 11.08 -9.48 -2.96
N VAL A 199 11.13 -8.31 -2.30
CA VAL A 199 12.02 -8.11 -1.13
C VAL A 199 11.62 -9.05 0.01
N GLN A 200 10.31 -9.19 0.27
CA GLN A 200 9.78 -10.10 1.29
C GLN A 200 10.14 -11.55 0.98
N ASN A 201 9.96 -11.98 -0.28
CA ASN A 201 10.28 -13.35 -0.69
C ASN A 201 11.78 -13.64 -0.60
N ALA A 202 12.63 -12.71 -1.02
CA ALA A 202 14.08 -12.87 -0.92
C ALA A 202 14.54 -12.98 0.54
N VAL A 203 13.97 -12.15 1.45
CA VAL A 203 14.28 -12.25 2.89
C VAL A 203 13.79 -13.57 3.49
N ARG A 204 12.58 -14.03 3.13
CA ARG A 204 12.06 -15.35 3.58
C ARG A 204 12.94 -16.49 3.09
N GLY A 205 13.43 -16.42 1.83
CA GLY A 205 14.39 -17.36 1.29
C GLY A 205 15.71 -17.34 2.04
N ALA A 206 16.24 -16.14 2.32
CA ALA A 206 17.48 -15.96 3.08
C ALA A 206 17.41 -16.52 4.51
N LEU A 207 16.23 -16.43 5.14
CA LEU A 207 15.99 -16.97 6.49
C LEU A 207 15.59 -18.45 6.48
N GLY A 208 15.56 -19.12 5.31
CA GLY A 208 15.18 -20.53 5.20
C GLY A 208 13.70 -20.82 5.50
N ILE A 209 12.84 -19.81 5.51
CA ILE A 209 11.41 -19.95 5.80
C ILE A 209 10.66 -20.58 4.62
N GLU A 210 10.96 -20.14 3.41
CA GLU A 210 10.39 -20.67 2.15
C GLU A 210 11.47 -20.68 1.06
N PRO A 211 11.40 -21.62 0.10
CA PRO A 211 12.30 -21.58 -1.05
C PRO A 211 12.10 -20.30 -1.86
N PHE A 212 13.18 -19.59 -2.16
CA PHE A 212 13.12 -18.44 -3.04
C PHE A 212 13.23 -18.87 -4.50
N SER A 213 12.32 -18.37 -5.34
CA SER A 213 12.41 -18.50 -6.79
C SER A 213 12.17 -17.16 -7.45
N LEU A 214 13.05 -16.79 -8.36
CA LEU A 214 12.94 -15.53 -9.09
C LEU A 214 12.04 -15.73 -10.30
N THR A 215 11.04 -14.85 -10.44
CA THR A 215 10.15 -14.79 -11.59
C THR A 215 10.22 -13.39 -12.18
N CYS A 216 10.98 -13.21 -13.26
CA CYS A 216 10.99 -11.95 -14.02
C CYS A 216 11.26 -12.23 -15.50
N ALA A 217 10.74 -11.35 -16.36
CA ALA A 217 11.07 -11.36 -17.78
C ALA A 217 12.51 -10.87 -17.98
N GLN A 218 13.17 -11.33 -19.06
CA GLN A 218 14.35 -10.65 -19.55
C GLN A 218 13.92 -9.35 -20.26
N VAL A 219 14.47 -8.22 -19.80
CA VAL A 219 14.18 -6.90 -20.31
C VAL A 219 15.47 -6.18 -20.69
N ASP A 220 15.36 -5.07 -21.41
CA ASP A 220 16.52 -4.27 -21.82
C ASP A 220 17.01 -3.38 -20.68
N THR A 221 17.78 -3.96 -19.77
CA THR A 221 18.45 -3.33 -18.64
C THR A 221 19.87 -3.91 -18.52
N PRO A 222 20.77 -3.30 -17.74
CA PRO A 222 22.17 -3.76 -17.65
C PRO A 222 22.34 -5.24 -17.23
N ASP A 223 21.54 -5.72 -16.28
CA ASP A 223 21.58 -7.10 -15.78
C ASP A 223 20.43 -7.97 -16.31
N LYS A 224 19.70 -7.47 -17.30
CA LYS A 224 18.56 -8.12 -17.96
C LYS A 224 17.36 -8.38 -17.04
N THR A 225 17.32 -7.78 -15.84
CA THR A 225 16.17 -7.86 -14.95
C THR A 225 15.46 -6.49 -14.79
N PRO A 226 14.14 -6.47 -14.53
CA PRO A 226 13.39 -5.24 -14.41
C PRO A 226 13.92 -4.32 -13.30
N ILE A 227 13.95 -3.02 -13.56
CA ILE A 227 14.27 -1.98 -12.56
C ILE A 227 12.97 -1.42 -11.99
N ARG A 228 12.86 -1.41 -10.67
CA ARG A 228 11.69 -0.92 -9.92
C ARG A 228 12.10 0.03 -8.82
N ASP A 229 11.19 0.93 -8.48
CA ASP A 229 11.31 1.82 -7.32
C ASP A 229 10.70 1.10 -6.10
N TYR A 230 11.52 0.86 -5.07
CA TYR A 230 11.14 0.15 -3.85
C TYR A 230 11.06 1.13 -2.68
N ILE A 231 9.84 1.43 -2.26
CA ILE A 231 9.56 2.33 -1.13
C ILE A 231 9.35 1.54 0.16
N ASN A 232 9.96 2.02 1.25
CA ASN A 232 9.70 1.46 2.58
C ASN A 232 8.26 1.73 3.03
N VAL A 233 7.61 0.71 3.60
CA VAL A 233 6.21 0.78 4.05
C VAL A 233 5.97 1.83 5.13
N VAL A 234 6.97 2.14 5.96
CA VAL A 234 6.86 3.19 6.98
C VAL A 234 6.92 4.57 6.33
N ASP A 235 7.87 4.82 5.42
CA ASP A 235 7.94 6.07 4.66
C ASP A 235 6.66 6.32 3.85
N LEU A 236 6.12 5.26 3.22
CA LEU A 236 4.83 5.32 2.53
C LEU A 236 3.73 5.81 3.49
N ASN A 237 3.63 5.23 4.68
CA ASN A 237 2.58 5.56 5.64
C ASN A 237 2.81 6.91 6.34
N GLU A 238 4.05 7.37 6.46
CA GLU A 238 4.35 8.75 6.86
C GLU A 238 3.82 9.78 5.85
N ALA A 239 3.86 9.47 4.53
CA ALA A 239 3.20 10.29 3.51
C ALA A 239 1.66 10.31 3.69
N HIS A 240 1.04 9.17 4.00
CA HIS A 240 -0.40 9.10 4.26
C HIS A 240 -0.79 9.91 5.50
N LEU A 241 0.00 9.85 6.56
CA LEU A 241 -0.23 10.65 7.76
C LEU A 241 -0.14 12.15 7.45
N LYS A 242 0.91 12.59 6.76
CA LYS A 242 1.06 13.98 6.31
C LYS A 242 -0.09 14.42 5.39
N ALA A 243 -0.61 13.55 4.54
CA ALA A 243 -1.76 13.84 3.70
C ALA A 243 -3.05 14.04 4.51
N VAL A 244 -3.26 13.24 5.56
CA VAL A 244 -4.37 13.46 6.50
C VAL A 244 -4.24 14.84 7.16
N GLU A 245 -3.07 15.16 7.70
CA GLU A 245 -2.80 16.47 8.33
C GLU A 245 -3.01 17.63 7.35
N TYR A 246 -2.50 17.49 6.11
CA TYR A 246 -2.65 18.48 5.04
C TYR A 246 -4.13 18.72 4.70
N LEU A 247 -4.94 17.66 4.53
CA LEU A 247 -6.36 17.80 4.23
C LEU A 247 -7.14 18.42 5.41
N LEU A 248 -6.85 18.02 6.64
CA LEU A 248 -7.48 18.57 7.85
C LEU A 248 -7.10 20.05 8.08
N ALA A 249 -5.93 20.46 7.65
CA ALA A 249 -5.51 21.88 7.64
C ALA A 249 -6.13 22.71 6.49
N GLY A 250 -7.00 22.12 5.66
CA GLY A 250 -7.64 22.83 4.56
C GLY A 250 -6.96 22.69 3.20
N GLY A 251 -6.00 21.79 3.07
CA GLY A 251 -5.29 21.51 1.82
C GLY A 251 -6.21 21.14 0.67
N LYS A 252 -5.80 21.43 -0.57
CA LYS A 252 -6.54 21.12 -1.79
C LYS A 252 -6.45 19.64 -2.15
N SER A 253 -7.37 19.17 -3.00
CA SER A 253 -7.31 17.83 -3.57
C SER A 253 -6.09 17.69 -4.49
N GLU A 254 -5.33 16.60 -4.31
CA GLU A 254 -4.08 16.34 -5.03
C GLU A 254 -3.95 14.86 -5.42
N ILE A 255 -3.26 14.61 -6.53
CA ILE A 255 -2.74 13.29 -6.91
C ILE A 255 -1.22 13.39 -6.85
N MET A 256 -0.55 12.45 -6.19
CA MET A 256 0.90 12.46 -6.02
C MET A 256 1.47 11.05 -6.13
N ASN A 257 2.68 10.94 -6.68
CA ASN A 257 3.43 9.69 -6.65
C ASN A 257 4.17 9.51 -5.33
N LEU A 258 4.31 8.26 -4.90
CA LEU A 258 5.18 7.88 -3.79
C LEU A 258 6.14 6.77 -4.24
N GLY A 259 7.41 7.04 -4.11
CA GLY A 259 8.54 6.19 -4.40
C GLY A 259 9.77 6.72 -3.69
N THR A 260 10.94 6.25 -4.08
CA THR A 260 12.23 6.79 -3.64
C THR A 260 12.85 7.75 -4.65
N GLY A 261 12.35 7.73 -5.90
CA GLY A 261 12.96 8.42 -7.02
C GLY A 261 14.23 7.72 -7.54
N THR A 262 14.52 6.54 -7.01
CA THR A 262 15.66 5.70 -7.44
C THR A 262 15.17 4.29 -7.77
N GLY A 263 15.85 3.63 -8.71
CA GLY A 263 15.50 2.27 -9.12
C GLY A 263 16.55 1.26 -8.65
N ASN A 264 16.09 0.07 -8.33
CA ASN A 264 16.94 -1.11 -8.16
C ASN A 264 16.46 -2.22 -9.08
N SER A 265 17.37 -2.94 -9.70
CA SER A 265 17.01 -4.13 -10.46
C SER A 265 16.60 -5.28 -9.54
N VAL A 266 15.92 -6.27 -10.10
CA VAL A 266 15.52 -7.45 -9.34
C VAL A 266 16.73 -8.20 -8.77
N LEU A 267 17.82 -8.36 -9.57
CA LEU A 267 19.04 -9.00 -9.11
C LEU A 267 19.79 -8.17 -8.06
N GLU A 268 19.83 -6.83 -8.19
CA GLU A 268 20.41 -5.96 -7.15
C GLU A 268 19.71 -6.15 -5.79
N ILE A 269 18.37 -6.25 -5.79
CA ILE A 269 17.62 -6.54 -4.55
C ILE A 269 18.01 -7.88 -3.96
N VAL A 270 18.13 -8.94 -4.77
CA VAL A 270 18.51 -10.27 -4.29
C VAL A 270 19.89 -10.26 -3.71
N HIS A 271 20.87 -9.67 -4.42
CA HIS A 271 22.26 -9.54 -3.93
C HIS A 271 22.33 -8.73 -2.62
N LYS A 272 21.55 -7.66 -2.53
CA LYS A 272 21.49 -6.84 -1.31
C LYS A 272 20.91 -7.62 -0.12
N VAL A 273 19.91 -8.46 -0.34
CA VAL A 273 19.38 -9.34 0.72
C VAL A 273 20.45 -10.37 1.15
N GLN A 274 21.16 -10.98 0.22
CA GLN A 274 22.25 -11.91 0.53
C GLN A 274 23.37 -11.24 1.32
N GLU A 275 23.79 -10.03 0.91
CA GLU A 275 24.82 -9.23 1.61
C GLU A 275 24.42 -8.92 3.07
N ILE A 276 23.19 -8.45 3.28
CA ILE A 276 22.70 -8.03 4.60
C ILE A 276 22.48 -9.20 5.54
N THR A 277 21.98 -10.33 5.02
CA THR A 277 21.65 -11.50 5.83
C THR A 277 22.82 -12.46 6.01
N GLY A 278 23.87 -12.34 5.20
CA GLY A 278 24.95 -13.32 5.12
C GLY A 278 24.52 -14.67 4.54
N ALA A 279 23.30 -14.75 4.01
CA ALA A 279 22.75 -16.01 3.50
C ALA A 279 23.24 -16.30 2.09
N HIS A 280 23.59 -17.58 1.85
CA HIS A 280 23.85 -18.11 0.51
C HIS A 280 22.69 -19.00 0.11
N PHE A 281 21.84 -18.53 -0.78
CA PHE A 281 20.73 -19.30 -1.34
C PHE A 281 20.74 -19.22 -2.87
N GLU A 282 20.32 -20.30 -3.48
CA GLU A 282 20.25 -20.40 -4.93
C GLU A 282 19.07 -19.55 -5.46
N VAL A 283 19.35 -18.74 -6.47
CA VAL A 283 18.32 -18.00 -7.20
C VAL A 283 17.80 -18.88 -8.32
N LYS A 284 16.61 -19.44 -8.16
CA LYS A 284 15.95 -20.22 -9.21
C LYS A 284 15.14 -19.28 -10.09
N THR A 285 15.37 -19.31 -11.40
CA THR A 285 14.56 -18.58 -12.36
C THR A 285 13.33 -19.41 -12.71
N SER A 286 12.16 -18.79 -12.72
CA SER A 286 10.90 -19.35 -13.20
C SER A 286 10.41 -18.61 -14.45
N SER A 287 9.29 -19.04 -15.00
CA SER A 287 8.73 -18.43 -16.22
C SER A 287 8.50 -16.93 -16.05
N PRO A 288 8.92 -16.09 -17.03
CA PRO A 288 8.74 -14.66 -16.97
C PRO A 288 7.24 -14.29 -16.96
N ARG A 289 6.91 -13.16 -16.34
CA ARG A 289 5.55 -12.59 -16.36
C ARG A 289 5.33 -11.85 -17.67
N ALA A 290 4.19 -12.07 -18.31
CA ALA A 290 3.82 -11.33 -19.51
C ALA A 290 3.56 -9.85 -19.18
N GLY A 291 4.01 -8.94 -20.05
CA GLY A 291 3.78 -7.50 -19.90
C GLY A 291 4.64 -6.80 -18.83
N GLU A 292 5.81 -7.35 -18.53
CA GLU A 292 6.74 -6.74 -17.57
C GLU A 292 7.58 -5.63 -18.23
N TYR A 293 7.55 -4.42 -17.65
CA TYR A 293 8.28 -3.25 -18.17
C TYR A 293 9.76 -3.30 -17.76
N ALA A 294 10.63 -2.68 -18.58
CA ALA A 294 12.05 -2.60 -18.26
C ALA A 294 12.31 -1.73 -17.00
N VAL A 295 11.76 -0.52 -16.96
CA VAL A 295 12.04 0.45 -15.90
C VAL A 295 10.75 1.13 -15.42
N ALA A 296 10.56 1.22 -14.10
CA ALA A 296 9.49 2.00 -13.48
C ALA A 296 10.01 2.70 -12.21
N ILE A 297 10.24 4.00 -12.29
CA ILE A 297 10.78 4.86 -11.22
C ILE A 297 9.87 6.08 -11.07
N ALA A 298 9.53 6.45 -9.84
CA ALA A 298 8.69 7.60 -9.52
C ALA A 298 9.44 8.94 -9.63
N SER A 299 8.77 9.99 -10.14
CA SER A 299 9.08 11.35 -9.71
C SER A 299 8.32 11.63 -8.42
N ILE A 300 9.03 12.07 -7.38
CA ILE A 300 8.47 12.37 -6.05
C ILE A 300 8.44 13.88 -5.75
N GLU A 301 8.80 14.71 -6.71
CA GLU A 301 8.92 16.16 -6.56
C GLU A 301 7.62 16.80 -6.06
N LYS A 302 6.47 16.32 -6.52
CA LYS A 302 5.18 16.87 -6.12
C LYS A 302 4.88 16.56 -4.66
N ALA A 303 5.12 15.33 -4.17
CA ALA A 303 4.94 14.98 -2.77
C ALA A 303 5.90 15.77 -1.86
N GLN A 304 7.13 16.00 -2.30
CA GLN A 304 8.10 16.86 -1.59
C GLN A 304 7.59 18.30 -1.47
N ARG A 305 7.12 18.87 -2.57
CA ARG A 305 6.66 20.27 -2.60
C ARG A 305 5.38 20.49 -1.82
N VAL A 306 4.40 19.57 -1.92
CA VAL A 306 3.06 19.75 -1.32
C VAL A 306 3.03 19.34 0.14
N LEU A 307 3.64 18.21 0.50
CA LEU A 307 3.58 17.64 1.84
C LEU A 307 4.86 17.86 2.66
N GLY A 308 5.94 18.39 2.06
CA GLY A 308 7.25 18.40 2.69
C GLY A 308 7.74 16.98 3.03
N TRP A 309 7.28 15.97 2.26
CA TRP A 309 7.61 14.57 2.49
C TRP A 309 8.74 14.12 1.55
N LYS A 310 9.63 13.32 2.08
CA LYS A 310 10.64 12.57 1.31
C LYS A 310 10.87 11.21 1.98
N PRO A 311 11.21 10.16 1.22
CA PRO A 311 11.63 8.90 1.81
C PRO A 311 12.93 9.08 2.59
N THR A 312 13.05 8.39 3.71
CA THR A 312 14.22 8.47 4.60
C THR A 312 14.88 7.11 4.82
N ARG A 313 14.15 6.03 4.51
CA ARG A 313 14.64 4.65 4.70
C ARG A 313 15.18 4.10 3.39
N SER A 314 16.35 3.51 3.48
CA SER A 314 17.00 2.81 2.39
C SER A 314 16.40 1.42 2.15
N ILE A 315 16.85 0.76 1.08
CA ILE A 315 16.51 -0.66 0.83
C ILE A 315 17.11 -1.55 1.93
N GLU A 316 18.29 -1.20 2.46
CA GLU A 316 18.92 -1.89 3.58
C GLU A 316 18.06 -1.84 4.84
N ASP A 317 17.49 -0.67 5.16
CA ASP A 317 16.58 -0.51 6.30
C ASP A 317 15.32 -1.37 6.12
N SER A 318 14.80 -1.43 4.89
CA SER A 318 13.66 -2.27 4.54
C SER A 318 13.96 -3.75 4.72
N VAL A 319 15.12 -4.23 4.26
CA VAL A 319 15.55 -5.62 4.47
C VAL A 319 15.75 -5.92 5.95
N LYS A 320 16.43 -5.03 6.70
CA LYS A 320 16.64 -5.22 8.15
C LYS A 320 15.34 -5.27 8.94
N SER A 321 14.37 -4.45 8.60
CA SER A 321 13.05 -4.48 9.26
C SER A 321 12.29 -5.77 8.95
N LEU A 322 12.38 -6.29 7.72
CA LEU A 322 11.80 -7.59 7.35
C LEU A 322 12.49 -8.76 8.05
N VAL A 323 13.81 -8.72 8.19
CA VAL A 323 14.55 -9.74 8.96
C VAL A 323 14.05 -9.77 10.40
N LYS A 324 13.94 -8.61 11.08
CA LYS A 324 13.38 -8.52 12.44
C LYS A 324 11.95 -9.07 12.50
N TRP A 325 11.11 -8.71 11.53
CA TRP A 325 9.72 -9.17 11.45
C TRP A 325 9.64 -10.69 11.33
N TYR A 326 10.31 -11.29 10.34
CA TYR A 326 10.25 -12.73 10.08
C TYR A 326 10.99 -13.58 11.11
N GLN A 327 12.00 -13.05 11.79
CA GLN A 327 12.62 -13.73 12.94
C GLN A 327 11.66 -13.87 14.12
N GLN A 328 10.84 -12.84 14.39
CA GLN A 328 9.83 -12.88 15.45
C GLN A 328 8.60 -13.68 15.02
N ARG A 329 8.23 -13.65 13.74
CA ARG A 329 7.03 -14.27 13.18
C ARG A 329 7.33 -14.94 11.83
N PRO A 330 8.00 -16.09 11.82
CA PRO A 330 8.37 -16.78 10.56
C PRO A 330 7.16 -17.11 9.68
N ARG A 331 5.99 -17.35 10.30
CA ARG A 331 4.73 -17.60 9.60
C ARG A 331 3.85 -16.37 9.43
N GLY A 332 4.33 -15.19 9.83
CA GLY A 332 3.56 -13.96 9.87
C GLY A 332 2.42 -14.02 10.88
N TRP A 333 1.33 -13.31 10.62
CA TRP A 333 0.07 -13.49 11.34
C TRP A 333 -0.60 -14.74 10.81
N GLU A 334 -0.86 -15.71 11.67
CA GLU A 334 -1.54 -16.94 11.27
C GLU A 334 -3.04 -16.69 11.12
N ARG A 335 -3.67 -17.48 10.24
CA ARG A 335 -5.14 -17.51 10.08
C ARG A 335 -5.72 -18.68 10.84
#